data_3c5beeab727582a94b427e0078c02b04
#
_entry.id   3c5beeab727582a94b427e0078c02b04
#
_cell.length_a   1.000
_cell.length_b   1.000
_cell.length_c   1.000
_cell.angle_alpha   90.00
_cell.angle_beta   90.00
_cell.angle_gamma   90.00
#
_symmetry.space_group_name_H-M   'P 1'
#
loop_
_entity.id
_entity.type
_entity.pdbx_description
1 polymer ?
#
loop_
_entity_poly.entity_id
_entity_poly.type
_entity_poly.pdbx_seq_one_letter_code
_entity_poly.pdbx_strand_id
1 'polypeptide(L)'
;MKKVCAVILAAGDGKRMKSAKPKALKEVLFKPMLNWVIDAVKKSGIEQIAVIVGTGADMVRECLPKGVVSIEQKERLGTGHAVMQAREYIQETGCESVIVLTGDAPFVDSDAIMGSYDLHEKTRSAATIVAADVKDPTGYGRIVCNQIGNVLEIVEHKDASDEIRRIKTINSGTYWFEAEALLWSLERIRPQNAQGEYYLTDTIKEMISAGRIVSKFTAKNGDVVMGANDRKGLYVLNEIARKKVIDQHMTNGVTFIAPDSCMVSSDTTIGADTDILPGVIIKGHTIIGKGCTIGPNTVIEDCIIGDGVTINASQVYSSKIEDEAVVGPFSHIRPGSLIGKHVQIGNFVEIKNSVIGEETRIKHLTYIGDSDLGSNVNIGCGCVTVNYDGKDKHRTMVGNDVFVGCNVSLVAPVHVGNGAYIAAGSTITED
;
A
#
# COMPACT_ATOMS: atom_id res chain seq x y z
N MET A 1 -24.34 -1.73 11.33
CA MET A 1 -23.57 -1.49 12.57
C MET A 1 -24.21 -0.34 13.33
N LYS A 2 -24.20 -0.36 14.67
CA LYS A 2 -24.45 0.83 15.48
C LYS A 2 -23.47 1.93 15.09
N LYS A 3 -23.65 3.17 15.59
CA LYS A 3 -22.66 4.23 15.36
C LYS A 3 -21.29 3.81 15.90
N VAL A 4 -20.33 3.59 15.03
CA VAL A 4 -18.96 3.19 15.37
C VAL A 4 -17.93 4.17 14.84
N CYS A 5 -16.82 4.34 15.54
CA CYS A 5 -15.67 5.08 15.04
C CYS A 5 -14.36 4.34 15.30
N ALA A 6 -13.32 4.69 14.55
CA ALA A 6 -11.99 4.13 14.70
C ALA A 6 -10.98 5.20 15.14
N VAL A 7 -10.11 4.83 16.07
CA VAL A 7 -8.96 5.62 16.52
C VAL A 7 -7.69 4.82 16.25
N ILE A 8 -6.84 5.31 15.35
CA ILE A 8 -5.60 4.63 14.95
C ILE A 8 -4.40 5.36 15.55
N LEU A 9 -3.58 4.65 16.31
CA LEU A 9 -2.42 5.21 17.00
C LEU A 9 -1.19 5.22 16.10
N ALA A 10 -0.73 6.39 15.69
CA ALA A 10 0.42 6.60 14.81
C ALA A 10 1.44 7.61 15.37
N ALA A 11 1.35 7.97 16.66
CA ALA A 11 2.19 8.99 17.29
C ALA A 11 3.59 8.51 17.76
N GLY A 12 3.88 7.23 17.66
CA GLY A 12 5.11 6.61 18.20
C GLY A 12 6.38 7.05 17.48
N ASP A 13 7.47 7.32 18.23
CA ASP A 13 8.76 7.83 17.73
C ASP A 13 9.51 6.88 16.79
N GLY A 14 9.31 5.58 16.94
CA GLY A 14 9.99 4.58 16.11
C GLY A 14 11.52 4.63 16.16
N LYS A 15 12.13 5.03 17.30
CA LYS A 15 13.59 5.23 17.45
C LYS A 15 14.44 4.05 16.94
N ARG A 16 13.96 2.81 17.13
CA ARG A 16 14.63 1.58 16.67
C ARG A 16 14.69 1.43 15.14
N MET A 17 13.83 2.15 14.41
CA MET A 17 13.86 2.18 12.93
C MET A 17 15.05 2.97 12.37
N LYS A 18 15.72 3.81 13.19
CA LYS A 18 16.84 4.68 12.77
C LYS A 18 16.51 5.44 11.47
N SER A 19 15.42 6.18 11.45
CA SER A 19 14.89 6.86 10.27
C SER A 19 14.21 8.17 10.64
N ALA A 20 14.34 9.18 9.77
CA ALA A 20 13.57 10.42 9.86
C ALA A 20 12.08 10.22 9.50
N LYS A 21 11.76 9.24 8.65
CA LYS A 21 10.36 8.91 8.28
C LYS A 21 9.67 8.23 9.47
N PRO A 22 8.48 8.69 9.91
CA PRO A 22 7.71 8.09 10.99
C PRO A 22 7.51 6.59 10.81
N LYS A 23 7.47 5.84 11.92
CA LYS A 23 7.33 4.37 11.91
C LYS A 23 6.10 3.91 11.12
N ALA A 24 4.95 4.52 11.38
CA ALA A 24 3.69 4.18 10.72
C ALA A 24 3.69 4.40 9.19
N LEU A 25 4.59 5.27 8.70
CA LEU A 25 4.79 5.52 7.28
C LEU A 25 5.83 4.60 6.62
N LYS A 26 6.45 3.67 7.36
CA LYS A 26 7.31 2.67 6.74
C LYS A 26 6.47 1.75 5.86
N GLU A 27 7.01 1.49 4.69
CA GLU A 27 6.28 0.74 3.67
C GLU A 27 6.43 -0.76 3.85
N VAL A 28 5.31 -1.44 3.75
CA VAL A 28 5.21 -2.88 3.56
C VAL A 28 4.63 -3.09 2.18
N LEU A 29 5.39 -3.71 1.30
CA LEU A 29 5.04 -3.96 -0.09
C LEU A 29 4.58 -2.68 -0.81
N PHE A 30 5.44 -1.64 -0.74
CA PHE A 30 5.26 -0.30 -1.34
C PHE A 30 4.13 0.56 -0.75
N LYS A 31 3.46 0.12 0.31
CA LYS A 31 2.34 0.82 0.95
C LYS A 31 2.65 1.12 2.42
N PRO A 32 2.47 2.35 2.91
CA PRO A 32 2.64 2.67 4.32
C PRO A 32 1.85 1.73 5.24
N MET A 33 2.44 1.26 6.35
CA MET A 33 1.75 0.38 7.31
C MET A 33 0.43 1.00 7.79
N LEU A 34 0.41 2.31 8.03
CA LEU A 34 -0.80 3.03 8.42
C LEU A 34 -1.93 2.88 7.39
N ASN A 35 -1.60 2.93 6.10
CA ASN A 35 -2.61 2.83 5.04
C ASN A 35 -3.18 1.41 4.94
N TRP A 36 -2.41 0.37 5.23
CA TRP A 36 -2.95 -0.99 5.37
C TRP A 36 -4.03 -1.06 6.46
N VAL A 37 -3.77 -0.44 7.62
CA VAL A 37 -4.73 -0.40 8.74
C VAL A 37 -5.97 0.41 8.37
N ILE A 38 -5.80 1.59 7.76
CA ILE A 38 -6.92 2.43 7.31
C ILE A 38 -7.81 1.68 6.32
N ASP A 39 -7.21 0.97 5.35
CA ASP A 39 -7.96 0.21 4.36
C ASP A 39 -8.74 -0.96 4.98
N ALA A 40 -8.15 -1.67 5.95
CA ALA A 40 -8.86 -2.71 6.69
C ALA A 40 -10.07 -2.15 7.45
N VAL A 41 -9.91 -0.99 8.09
CA VAL A 41 -11.00 -0.28 8.79
C VAL A 41 -12.11 0.14 7.81
N LYS A 42 -11.74 0.75 6.68
CA LYS A 42 -12.70 1.14 5.63
C LYS A 42 -13.42 -0.06 5.03
N LYS A 43 -12.68 -1.15 4.75
CA LYS A 43 -13.26 -2.41 4.25
C LYS A 43 -14.25 -3.03 5.23
N SER A 44 -14.10 -2.76 6.52
CA SER A 44 -15.06 -3.18 7.57
C SER A 44 -16.31 -2.30 7.65
N GLY A 45 -16.45 -1.30 6.76
CA GLY A 45 -17.60 -0.38 6.73
C GLY A 45 -17.55 0.72 7.78
N ILE A 46 -16.37 1.04 8.34
CA ILE A 46 -16.18 2.10 9.32
C ILE A 46 -15.70 3.35 8.60
N GLU A 47 -16.51 4.40 8.56
CA GLU A 47 -16.22 5.65 7.85
C GLU A 47 -15.63 6.74 8.75
N GLN A 48 -15.98 6.73 10.03
CA GLN A 48 -15.49 7.67 11.03
C GLN A 48 -14.12 7.23 11.54
N ILE A 49 -13.04 7.84 11.03
CA ILE A 49 -11.67 7.43 11.33
C ILE A 49 -10.86 8.63 11.79
N ALA A 50 -10.24 8.52 12.96
CA ALA A 50 -9.24 9.45 13.46
C ALA A 50 -7.88 8.76 13.59
N VAL A 51 -6.81 9.47 13.20
CA VAL A 51 -5.42 9.02 13.36
C VAL A 51 -4.72 9.93 14.36
N ILE A 52 -4.19 9.36 15.43
CA ILE A 52 -3.40 10.09 16.41
C ILE A 52 -1.98 10.19 15.89
N VAL A 53 -1.55 11.42 15.58
CA VAL A 53 -0.23 11.73 15.02
C VAL A 53 0.69 12.35 16.07
N GLY A 54 1.98 12.23 15.87
CA GLY A 54 3.00 12.75 16.80
C GLY A 54 4.22 13.26 16.04
N THR A 55 5.40 12.64 16.25
CA THR A 55 6.62 13.02 15.49
C THR A 55 6.39 12.87 13.99
N GLY A 56 6.69 13.92 13.23
CA GLY A 56 6.47 13.94 11.78
C GLY A 56 5.00 13.99 11.40
N ALA A 57 4.16 14.63 12.21
CA ALA A 57 2.72 14.76 12.00
C ALA A 57 2.36 15.24 10.59
N ASP A 58 3.12 16.19 10.02
CA ASP A 58 2.85 16.74 8.69
C ASP A 58 3.04 15.67 7.59
N MET A 59 4.12 14.87 7.68
CA MET A 59 4.32 13.75 6.76
C MET A 59 3.19 12.71 6.87
N VAL A 60 2.66 12.48 8.08
CA VAL A 60 1.53 11.56 8.25
C VAL A 60 0.26 12.15 7.63
N ARG A 61 -0.02 13.44 7.87
CA ARG A 61 -1.19 14.14 7.32
C ARG A 61 -1.24 14.10 5.80
N GLU A 62 -0.08 14.30 5.14
CA GLU A 62 0.04 14.23 3.67
C GLU A 62 -0.30 12.85 3.10
N CYS A 63 -0.10 11.79 3.88
CA CYS A 63 -0.40 10.40 3.48
C CYS A 63 -1.83 9.94 3.81
N LEU A 64 -2.63 10.75 4.54
CA LEU A 64 -3.97 10.36 4.95
C LEU A 64 -4.96 10.45 3.78
N PRO A 65 -5.80 9.43 3.58
CA PRO A 65 -6.89 9.50 2.61
C PRO A 65 -7.94 10.56 3.01
N LYS A 66 -8.66 11.08 2.02
CA LYS A 66 -9.79 12.00 2.27
C LYS A 66 -10.80 11.41 3.27
N GLY A 67 -11.28 12.25 4.19
CA GLY A 67 -12.25 11.89 5.22
C GLY A 67 -11.63 11.30 6.50
N VAL A 68 -10.33 11.08 6.55
CA VAL A 68 -9.62 10.67 7.77
C VAL A 68 -9.15 11.90 8.53
N VAL A 69 -9.52 12.00 9.81
CA VAL A 69 -9.16 13.13 10.70
C VAL A 69 -7.81 12.85 11.36
N SER A 70 -6.93 13.85 11.44
CA SER A 70 -5.69 13.76 12.22
C SER A 70 -5.82 14.53 13.53
N ILE A 71 -5.43 13.90 14.65
CA ILE A 71 -5.42 14.49 15.98
C ILE A 71 -4.01 14.42 16.53
N GLU A 72 -3.48 15.52 17.01
CA GLU A 72 -2.07 15.58 17.43
C GLU A 72 -1.89 15.23 18.90
N GLN A 73 -1.03 14.28 19.18
CA GLN A 73 -0.48 14.03 20.50
C GLN A 73 0.81 14.84 20.68
N LYS A 74 0.71 16.01 21.30
CA LYS A 74 1.87 16.92 21.50
C LYS A 74 2.91 16.32 22.44
N GLU A 75 2.48 15.79 23.58
CA GLU A 75 3.32 15.12 24.57
C GLU A 75 3.13 13.60 24.48
N ARG A 76 4.22 12.86 24.37
CA ARG A 76 4.19 11.39 24.20
C ARG A 76 4.27 10.68 25.53
N LEU A 77 3.16 10.66 26.23
CA LEU A 77 3.02 10.08 27.55
C LEU A 77 2.42 8.66 27.55
N GLY A 78 2.45 7.97 26.41
CA GLY A 78 1.99 6.60 26.27
C GLY A 78 0.73 6.42 25.40
N THR A 79 0.31 5.17 25.22
CA THR A 79 -0.80 4.78 24.34
C THR A 79 -2.15 5.21 24.89
N GLY A 80 -2.36 5.15 26.20
CA GLY A 80 -3.56 5.68 26.85
C GLY A 80 -3.70 7.19 26.66
N HIS A 81 -2.58 7.93 26.83
CA HIS A 81 -2.56 9.37 26.56
C HIS A 81 -2.85 9.70 25.10
N ALA A 82 -2.41 8.87 24.16
CA ALA A 82 -2.75 9.04 22.74
C ALA A 82 -4.26 8.95 22.51
N VAL A 83 -4.94 7.96 23.11
CA VAL A 83 -6.39 7.81 22.99
C VAL A 83 -7.14 8.95 23.70
N MET A 84 -6.60 9.50 24.80
CA MET A 84 -7.18 10.68 25.47
C MET A 84 -7.31 11.88 24.53
N GLN A 85 -6.41 12.03 23.55
CA GLN A 85 -6.50 13.11 22.56
C GLN A 85 -7.72 12.98 21.65
N ALA A 86 -8.25 11.76 21.47
CA ALA A 86 -9.45 11.52 20.67
C ALA A 86 -10.77 11.75 21.43
N ARG A 87 -10.74 12.19 22.69
CA ARG A 87 -11.95 12.37 23.52
C ARG A 87 -13.04 13.19 22.83
N GLU A 88 -12.70 14.39 22.37
CA GLU A 88 -13.64 15.29 21.70
C GLU A 88 -14.20 14.65 20.43
N TYR A 89 -13.34 14.04 19.61
CA TYR A 89 -13.74 13.34 18.40
C TYR A 89 -14.75 12.21 18.70
N ILE A 90 -14.49 11.37 19.72
CA ILE A 90 -15.39 10.29 20.13
C ILE A 90 -16.75 10.84 20.55
N GLN A 91 -16.76 11.94 21.30
CA GLN A 91 -18.00 12.59 21.76
C GLN A 91 -18.78 13.24 20.61
N GLU A 92 -18.10 13.95 19.71
CA GLU A 92 -18.71 14.63 18.55
C GLU A 92 -19.30 13.65 17.53
N THR A 93 -18.64 12.51 17.30
CA THR A 93 -19.17 11.46 16.41
C THR A 93 -20.43 10.82 17.01
N GLY A 94 -20.58 10.86 18.33
CA GLY A 94 -21.68 10.18 19.04
C GLY A 94 -21.67 8.67 18.81
N CYS A 95 -20.46 8.07 18.61
CA CYS A 95 -20.32 6.64 18.44
C CYS A 95 -20.60 5.89 19.75
N GLU A 96 -21.24 4.72 19.64
CA GLU A 96 -21.54 3.84 20.77
C GLU A 96 -20.36 2.91 21.06
N SER A 97 -19.64 2.49 20.01
CA SER A 97 -18.45 1.63 20.10
C SER A 97 -17.28 2.26 19.36
N VAL A 98 -16.09 2.14 19.94
CA VAL A 98 -14.83 2.66 19.40
C VAL A 98 -13.87 1.49 19.17
N ILE A 99 -13.36 1.37 17.94
CA ILE A 99 -12.20 0.50 17.73
C ILE A 99 -10.92 1.32 17.85
N VAL A 100 -9.99 0.86 18.69
CA VAL A 100 -8.65 1.41 18.79
C VAL A 100 -7.66 0.44 18.15
N LEU A 101 -6.82 0.93 17.24
CA LEU A 101 -5.83 0.12 16.51
C LEU A 101 -4.45 0.79 16.56
N THR A 102 -3.39 -0.01 16.34
CA THR A 102 -2.04 0.51 16.17
C THR A 102 -1.72 0.66 14.68
N GLY A 103 -1.20 1.82 14.27
CA GLY A 103 -0.89 2.13 12.87
C GLY A 103 0.36 1.43 12.31
N ASP A 104 0.99 0.56 13.09
CA ASP A 104 2.18 -0.20 12.72
C ASP A 104 1.96 -1.73 12.70
N ALA A 105 0.69 -2.17 12.82
CA ALA A 105 0.27 -3.57 12.67
C ALA A 105 -0.54 -3.74 11.36
N PRO A 106 0.11 -3.82 10.17
CA PRO A 106 -0.53 -3.67 8.87
C PRO A 106 -1.46 -4.85 8.50
N PHE A 107 -1.40 -5.95 9.22
CA PHE A 107 -2.15 -7.16 8.85
C PHE A 107 -3.41 -7.41 9.65
N VAL A 108 -3.84 -6.41 10.46
CA VAL A 108 -5.22 -6.44 10.95
C VAL A 108 -6.16 -6.43 9.74
N ASP A 109 -7.09 -7.36 9.68
CA ASP A 109 -7.99 -7.53 8.55
C ASP A 109 -9.45 -7.29 8.94
N SER A 110 -10.31 -7.15 7.94
CA SER A 110 -11.73 -6.93 8.16
C SER A 110 -12.41 -8.09 8.90
N ASP A 111 -11.91 -9.32 8.75
CA ASP A 111 -12.50 -10.48 9.43
C ASP A 111 -12.21 -10.43 10.94
N ALA A 112 -11.00 -10.04 11.33
CA ALA A 112 -10.65 -9.84 12.73
C ALA A 112 -11.41 -8.63 13.34
N ILE A 113 -11.54 -7.53 12.59
CA ILE A 113 -12.28 -6.34 13.01
C ILE A 113 -13.76 -6.68 13.22
N MET A 114 -14.41 -7.30 12.24
CA MET A 114 -15.83 -7.61 12.30
C MET A 114 -16.14 -8.76 13.26
N GLY A 115 -15.33 -9.83 13.25
CA GLY A 115 -15.52 -10.95 14.19
C GLY A 115 -15.37 -10.53 15.65
N SER A 116 -14.43 -9.62 15.94
CA SER A 116 -14.29 -9.05 17.29
C SER A 116 -15.43 -8.08 17.65
N TYR A 117 -15.97 -7.32 16.67
CA TYR A 117 -17.15 -6.49 16.85
C TYR A 117 -18.39 -7.33 17.18
N ASP A 118 -18.64 -8.41 16.43
CA ASP A 118 -19.78 -9.30 16.67
C ASP A 118 -19.73 -9.90 18.08
N LEU A 119 -18.53 -10.30 18.54
CA LEU A 119 -18.35 -10.75 19.92
C LEU A 119 -18.64 -9.63 20.93
N HIS A 120 -18.11 -8.43 20.68
CA HIS A 120 -18.30 -7.24 21.52
C HIS A 120 -19.78 -6.94 21.74
N GLU A 121 -20.57 -6.89 20.68
CA GLU A 121 -22.00 -6.64 20.73
C GLU A 121 -22.76 -7.78 21.40
N LYS A 122 -22.44 -9.03 21.04
CA LYS A 122 -23.11 -10.22 21.61
C LYS A 122 -22.94 -10.32 23.11
N THR A 123 -21.75 -10.01 23.62
CA THR A 123 -21.43 -10.12 25.05
C THR A 123 -21.74 -8.83 25.82
N ARG A 124 -22.09 -7.73 25.13
CA ARG A 124 -22.24 -6.38 25.69
C ARG A 124 -21.04 -6.01 26.55
N SER A 125 -19.87 -6.24 26.01
CA SER A 125 -18.61 -6.01 26.73
C SER A 125 -18.27 -4.52 26.77
N ALA A 126 -17.74 -4.07 27.92
CA ALA A 126 -17.13 -2.74 28.01
C ALA A 126 -15.84 -2.64 27.17
N ALA A 127 -15.14 -3.78 27.01
CA ALA A 127 -14.02 -3.91 26.09
C ALA A 127 -13.94 -5.33 25.50
N THR A 128 -13.47 -5.44 24.24
CA THR A 128 -13.12 -6.72 23.60
C THR A 128 -11.72 -6.61 23.03
N ILE A 129 -10.82 -7.44 23.53
CA ILE A 129 -9.41 -7.48 23.14
C ILE A 129 -9.27 -8.38 21.92
N VAL A 130 -8.65 -7.91 20.85
CA VAL A 130 -8.20 -8.77 19.76
C VAL A 130 -6.87 -9.40 20.18
N ALA A 131 -6.85 -10.72 20.24
CA ALA A 131 -5.74 -11.54 20.66
C ALA A 131 -5.28 -12.48 19.54
N ALA A 132 -4.05 -12.98 19.65
CA ALA A 132 -3.59 -14.11 18.85
C ALA A 132 -2.66 -15.00 19.67
N ASP A 133 -2.63 -16.28 19.32
CA ASP A 133 -1.66 -17.22 19.83
C ASP A 133 -0.44 -17.27 18.90
N VAL A 134 0.75 -17.00 19.45
CA VAL A 134 1.99 -16.94 18.68
C VAL A 134 3.05 -17.89 19.22
N LYS A 135 3.95 -18.35 18.35
CA LYS A 135 5.06 -19.24 18.74
C LYS A 135 6.05 -18.50 19.65
N ASP A 136 6.45 -17.30 19.25
CA ASP A 136 7.34 -16.43 20.02
C ASP A 136 6.61 -15.15 20.44
N PRO A 137 6.19 -15.03 21.71
CA PRO A 137 5.47 -13.87 22.23
C PRO A 137 6.40 -12.74 22.70
N THR A 138 7.71 -12.79 22.45
CA THR A 138 8.68 -11.81 22.94
C THR A 138 8.33 -10.40 22.49
N GLY A 139 8.31 -9.46 23.43
CA GLY A 139 8.05 -8.04 23.16
C GLY A 139 6.58 -7.63 23.12
N TYR A 140 5.64 -8.57 23.22
CA TYR A 140 4.20 -8.28 23.27
C TYR A 140 3.64 -8.32 24.69
N GLY A 141 2.53 -7.63 24.94
CA GLY A 141 1.72 -7.79 26.15
C GLY A 141 1.07 -9.18 26.20
N ARG A 142 0.93 -9.73 27.40
CA ARG A 142 0.29 -11.04 27.65
C ARG A 142 -1.12 -10.84 28.16
N ILE A 143 -2.06 -11.63 27.64
CA ILE A 143 -3.42 -11.65 28.16
C ILE A 143 -3.50 -12.75 29.23
N VAL A 144 -3.66 -12.31 30.48
CA VAL A 144 -3.79 -13.22 31.63
C VAL A 144 -5.27 -13.55 31.81
N CYS A 145 -5.59 -14.83 31.83
CA CYS A 145 -6.96 -15.33 32.03
C CYS A 145 -7.04 -16.23 33.27
N ASN A 146 -8.21 -16.30 33.87
CA ASN A 146 -8.52 -17.29 34.90
C ASN A 146 -8.75 -18.70 34.28
N GLN A 147 -8.98 -19.70 35.13
CA GLN A 147 -9.17 -21.09 34.70
C GLN A 147 -10.38 -21.32 33.77
N ILE A 148 -11.36 -20.45 33.80
CA ILE A 148 -12.56 -20.50 32.93
C ILE A 148 -12.44 -19.61 31.69
N GLY A 149 -11.27 -18.99 31.46
CA GLY A 149 -10.98 -18.23 30.26
C GLY A 149 -11.34 -16.74 30.31
N ASN A 150 -11.83 -16.23 31.42
CA ASN A 150 -12.11 -14.78 31.57
C ASN A 150 -10.81 -14.00 31.70
N VAL A 151 -10.74 -12.86 31.03
CA VAL A 151 -9.61 -11.94 31.11
C VAL A 151 -9.51 -11.35 32.52
N LEU A 152 -8.31 -11.40 33.09
CA LEU A 152 -7.99 -10.76 34.36
C LEU A 152 -7.22 -9.46 34.17
N GLU A 153 -6.23 -9.46 33.30
CA GLU A 153 -5.42 -8.28 32.98
C GLU A 153 -4.62 -8.50 31.68
N ILE A 154 -4.04 -7.41 31.17
CA ILE A 154 -2.99 -7.44 30.17
C ILE A 154 -1.70 -6.97 30.84
N VAL A 155 -0.64 -7.78 30.78
CA VAL A 155 0.67 -7.45 31.35
C VAL A 155 1.68 -7.21 30.23
N GLU A 156 2.24 -6.01 30.16
CA GLU A 156 3.26 -5.67 29.18
C GLU A 156 4.55 -6.49 29.38
N HIS A 157 5.26 -6.77 28.29
CA HIS A 157 6.45 -7.65 28.34
C HIS A 157 7.50 -7.22 29.37
N LYS A 158 7.69 -5.92 29.58
CA LYS A 158 8.67 -5.36 30.51
C LYS A 158 8.27 -5.55 31.98
N ASP A 159 6.97 -5.57 32.24
CA ASP A 159 6.39 -5.71 33.58
C ASP A 159 6.05 -7.17 33.92
N ALA A 160 6.19 -8.10 32.95
CA ALA A 160 5.79 -9.49 33.09
C ALA A 160 6.81 -10.31 33.86
N SER A 161 6.33 -11.14 34.83
CA SER A 161 7.10 -12.20 35.48
C SER A 161 7.47 -13.30 34.49
N ASP A 162 8.42 -14.17 34.85
CA ASP A 162 8.84 -15.29 34.01
C ASP A 162 7.69 -16.29 33.72
N GLU A 163 6.74 -16.43 34.64
CA GLU A 163 5.54 -17.23 34.46
C GLU A 163 4.61 -16.60 33.40
N ILE A 164 4.33 -15.32 33.54
CA ILE A 164 3.49 -14.56 32.59
C ILE A 164 4.14 -14.53 31.20
N ARG A 165 5.46 -14.40 31.10
CA ARG A 165 6.19 -14.42 29.82
C ARG A 165 6.00 -15.71 29.03
N ARG A 166 5.67 -16.83 29.67
CA ARG A 166 5.40 -18.12 29.00
C ARG A 166 4.04 -18.19 28.32
N ILE A 167 3.12 -17.28 28.65
CA ILE A 167 1.79 -17.21 28.00
C ILE A 167 1.98 -16.90 26.53
N LYS A 168 1.34 -17.70 25.64
CA LYS A 168 1.42 -17.58 24.19
C LYS A 168 0.36 -16.67 23.60
N THR A 169 -0.73 -16.44 24.34
CA THR A 169 -1.80 -15.53 23.95
C THR A 169 -1.37 -14.09 24.18
N ILE A 170 -1.20 -13.35 23.10
CA ILE A 170 -0.69 -11.98 23.14
C ILE A 170 -1.78 -10.97 22.81
N ASN A 171 -1.57 -9.76 23.30
CA ASN A 171 -2.34 -8.59 22.99
C ASN A 171 -1.88 -7.99 21.66
N SER A 172 -2.83 -7.78 20.71
CA SER A 172 -2.53 -7.19 19.40
C SER A 172 -2.38 -5.66 19.45
N GLY A 173 -2.83 -5.02 20.52
CA GLY A 173 -3.00 -3.57 20.54
C GLY A 173 -4.27 -3.09 19.81
N THR A 174 -5.14 -4.00 19.42
CA THR A 174 -6.45 -3.70 18.81
C THR A 174 -7.56 -4.05 19.79
N TYR A 175 -8.49 -3.12 19.98
CA TYR A 175 -9.57 -3.26 20.96
C TYR A 175 -10.87 -2.64 20.45
N TRP A 176 -11.98 -3.28 20.71
CA TRP A 176 -13.28 -2.64 20.75
C TRP A 176 -13.58 -2.16 22.17
N PHE A 177 -14.12 -0.98 22.28
CA PHE A 177 -14.59 -0.41 23.54
C PHE A 177 -16.01 0.12 23.38
N GLU A 178 -16.84 -0.06 24.38
CA GLU A 178 -17.98 0.82 24.59
C GLU A 178 -17.44 2.25 24.84
N ALA A 179 -17.95 3.25 24.09
CA ALA A 179 -17.40 4.61 24.11
C ALA A 179 -17.40 5.24 25.50
N GLU A 180 -18.50 5.09 26.23
CA GLU A 180 -18.65 5.61 27.59
C GLU A 180 -17.67 4.92 28.56
N ALA A 181 -17.53 3.59 28.48
CA ALA A 181 -16.60 2.83 29.30
C ALA A 181 -15.14 3.21 29.04
N LEU A 182 -14.78 3.45 27.76
CA LEU A 182 -13.46 3.93 27.39
C LEU A 182 -13.16 5.28 28.02
N LEU A 183 -14.04 6.27 27.81
CA LEU A 183 -13.86 7.62 28.35
C LEU A 183 -13.78 7.64 29.88
N TRP A 184 -14.61 6.82 30.54
CA TRP A 184 -14.61 6.66 32.00
C TRP A 184 -13.29 6.06 32.49
N SER A 185 -12.74 5.05 31.84
CA SER A 185 -11.49 4.38 32.26
C SER A 185 -10.25 5.23 32.00
N LEU A 186 -10.23 5.99 30.89
CA LEU A 186 -9.13 6.91 30.58
C LEU A 186 -8.88 7.98 31.65
N GLU A 187 -9.91 8.39 32.41
CA GLU A 187 -9.77 9.33 33.52
C GLU A 187 -9.09 8.71 34.75
N ARG A 188 -9.05 7.40 34.83
CA ARG A 188 -8.60 6.64 36.02
C ARG A 188 -7.23 6.07 35.89
N ILE A 189 -6.74 5.77 34.70
CA ILE A 189 -5.38 5.24 34.50
C ILE A 189 -4.33 6.24 34.98
N ARG A 190 -3.21 5.73 35.46
CA ARG A 190 -2.09 6.50 36.00
C ARG A 190 -0.78 5.97 35.42
N PRO A 191 0.28 6.79 35.31
CA PRO A 191 1.57 6.38 34.74
C PRO A 191 2.44 5.62 35.77
N GLN A 192 1.87 4.61 36.42
CA GLN A 192 2.49 3.81 37.49
C GLN A 192 2.99 2.46 36.94
N ASN A 193 3.95 2.49 36.01
CA ASN A 193 4.52 1.31 35.38
C ASN A 193 6.02 1.54 35.09
N ALA A 194 6.73 0.50 34.60
CA ALA A 194 8.16 0.54 34.34
C ALA A 194 8.63 1.65 33.40
N GLN A 195 7.74 2.24 32.59
CA GLN A 195 8.06 3.31 31.64
C GLN A 195 7.59 4.70 32.11
N GLY A 196 6.75 4.78 33.14
CA GLY A 196 6.13 6.05 33.58
C GLY A 196 5.14 6.60 32.56
N GLU A 197 4.47 5.75 31.78
CA GLU A 197 3.57 6.10 30.69
C GLU A 197 2.11 5.72 31.03
N TYR A 198 1.15 6.43 30.43
CA TYR A 198 -0.26 6.03 30.48
C TYR A 198 -0.48 4.87 29.48
N TYR A 199 -0.59 3.65 29.97
CA TYR A 199 -0.86 2.50 29.11
C TYR A 199 -2.35 2.37 28.82
N LEU A 200 -2.70 2.16 27.55
CA LEU A 200 -4.08 1.85 27.18
C LEU A 200 -4.56 0.53 27.81
N THR A 201 -3.64 -0.41 28.00
CA THR A 201 -3.91 -1.71 28.64
C THR A 201 -4.39 -1.58 30.09
N ASP A 202 -4.04 -0.48 30.79
CA ASP A 202 -4.51 -0.25 32.14
C ASP A 202 -6.03 0.05 32.20
N THR A 203 -6.63 0.53 31.10
CA THR A 203 -8.10 0.71 31.00
C THR A 203 -8.84 -0.61 31.18
N ILE A 204 -8.26 -1.71 30.69
CA ILE A 204 -8.81 -3.06 30.83
C ILE A 204 -8.90 -3.45 32.32
N LYS A 205 -7.83 -3.19 33.08
CA LYS A 205 -7.78 -3.45 34.52
C LYS A 205 -8.80 -2.62 35.28
N GLU A 206 -8.93 -1.34 34.97
CA GLU A 206 -9.93 -0.45 35.55
C GLU A 206 -11.37 -0.94 35.29
N MET A 207 -11.67 -1.37 34.06
CA MET A 207 -12.97 -1.92 33.70
C MET A 207 -13.29 -3.21 34.48
N ILE A 208 -12.35 -4.13 34.56
CA ILE A 208 -12.52 -5.40 35.31
C ILE A 208 -12.70 -5.12 36.78
N SER A 209 -11.92 -4.21 37.37
CA SER A 209 -12.02 -3.82 38.80
C SER A 209 -13.38 -3.19 39.13
N ALA A 210 -14.01 -2.54 38.15
CA ALA A 210 -15.36 -1.99 38.26
C ALA A 210 -16.47 -3.02 37.97
N GLY A 211 -16.13 -4.30 37.82
CA GLY A 211 -17.10 -5.37 37.54
C GLY A 211 -17.67 -5.36 36.13
N ARG A 212 -17.06 -4.61 35.19
CA ARG A 212 -17.47 -4.57 33.77
C ARG A 212 -16.96 -5.80 33.02
N ILE A 213 -17.73 -6.24 32.03
CA ILE A 213 -17.38 -7.40 31.21
C ILE A 213 -16.28 -7.02 30.22
N VAL A 214 -15.19 -7.80 30.21
CA VAL A 214 -14.14 -7.72 29.20
C VAL A 214 -14.01 -9.06 28.49
N SER A 215 -14.16 -9.05 27.17
CA SER A 215 -14.07 -10.23 26.31
C SER A 215 -12.72 -10.30 25.58
N LYS A 216 -12.39 -11.50 25.13
CA LYS A 216 -11.22 -11.77 24.29
C LYS A 216 -11.67 -12.45 23.00
N PHE A 217 -11.35 -11.86 21.86
CA PHE A 217 -11.48 -12.46 20.55
C PHE A 217 -10.12 -12.95 20.09
N THR A 218 -9.97 -14.27 19.85
CA THR A 218 -8.71 -14.82 19.33
C THR A 218 -8.80 -14.91 17.81
N ALA A 219 -7.97 -14.13 17.12
CA ALA A 219 -7.91 -14.14 15.66
C ALA A 219 -7.40 -15.48 15.14
N LYS A 220 -7.97 -15.95 14.03
CA LYS A 220 -7.59 -17.22 13.40
C LYS A 220 -6.18 -17.19 12.82
N ASN A 221 -5.76 -16.02 12.32
CA ASN A 221 -4.43 -15.79 11.77
C ASN A 221 -3.59 -14.99 12.76
N GLY A 222 -2.45 -15.54 13.18
CA GLY A 222 -1.50 -14.86 14.07
C GLY A 222 -0.82 -13.63 13.47
N ASP A 223 -0.87 -13.44 12.16
CA ASP A 223 -0.24 -12.28 11.51
C ASP A 223 -0.92 -10.95 11.88
N VAL A 224 -2.21 -10.98 12.27
CA VAL A 224 -2.97 -9.76 12.61
C VAL A 224 -2.36 -8.94 13.75
N VAL A 225 -1.51 -9.56 14.57
CA VAL A 225 -0.82 -8.89 15.68
C VAL A 225 0.58 -8.43 15.32
N MET A 226 1.07 -8.77 14.12
CA MET A 226 2.46 -8.50 13.75
C MET A 226 2.68 -7.04 13.41
N GLY A 227 3.58 -6.40 14.14
CA GLY A 227 4.06 -5.04 13.89
C GLY A 227 5.57 -5.01 13.72
N ALA A 228 6.09 -4.00 13.00
CA ALA A 228 7.53 -3.82 12.83
C ALA A 228 8.08 -2.81 13.85
N ASN A 229 8.94 -3.24 14.74
CA ASN A 229 9.62 -2.36 15.68
C ASN A 229 11.00 -1.87 15.18
N ASP A 230 11.59 -2.58 14.25
CA ASP A 230 12.88 -2.31 13.62
C ASP A 230 12.89 -2.75 12.15
N ARG A 231 14.03 -2.61 11.48
CA ARG A 231 14.16 -2.97 10.06
C ARG A 231 14.08 -4.47 9.80
N LYS A 232 14.44 -5.31 10.77
CA LYS A 232 14.31 -6.78 10.63
C LYS A 232 12.83 -7.17 10.68
N GLY A 233 12.07 -6.61 11.64
CA GLY A 233 10.63 -6.78 11.69
C GLY A 233 9.94 -6.28 10.42
N LEU A 234 10.37 -5.13 9.89
CA LEU A 234 9.84 -4.61 8.63
C LEU A 234 10.11 -5.56 7.45
N TYR A 235 11.28 -6.16 7.36
CA TYR A 235 11.59 -7.18 6.36
C TYR A 235 10.63 -8.39 6.47
N VAL A 236 10.40 -8.88 7.69
CA VAL A 236 9.46 -10.00 7.93
C VAL A 236 8.05 -9.64 7.47
N LEU A 237 7.57 -8.41 7.77
CA LEU A 237 6.27 -7.96 7.28
C LEU A 237 6.21 -7.89 5.74
N ASN A 238 7.28 -7.44 5.08
CA ASN A 238 7.34 -7.44 3.61
C ASN A 238 7.22 -8.86 3.04
N GLU A 239 7.90 -9.85 3.61
CA GLU A 239 7.82 -11.25 3.16
C GLU A 239 6.41 -11.85 3.36
N ILE A 240 5.77 -11.56 4.47
CA ILE A 240 4.39 -12.00 4.73
C ILE A 240 3.42 -11.34 3.72
N ALA A 241 3.54 -10.02 3.51
CA ALA A 241 2.71 -9.31 2.56
C ALA A 241 2.90 -9.83 1.14
N ARG A 242 4.17 -9.98 0.70
CA ARG A 242 4.52 -10.51 -0.61
C ARG A 242 3.85 -11.86 -0.87
N LYS A 243 4.00 -12.77 0.10
CA LYS A 243 3.39 -14.10 -0.02
C LYS A 243 1.87 -14.03 -0.12
N LYS A 244 1.22 -13.27 0.77
CA LYS A 244 -0.26 -13.12 0.76
C LYS A 244 -0.78 -12.56 -0.56
N VAL A 245 -0.13 -11.51 -1.09
CA VAL A 245 -0.56 -10.88 -2.34
C VAL A 245 -0.36 -11.82 -3.53
N ILE A 246 0.78 -12.49 -3.61
CA ILE A 246 1.06 -13.44 -4.69
C ILE A 246 0.12 -14.66 -4.62
N ASP A 247 -0.09 -15.24 -3.43
CA ASP A 247 -1.03 -16.36 -3.23
C ASP A 247 -2.46 -15.97 -3.67
N GLN A 248 -2.89 -14.73 -3.38
CA GLN A 248 -4.18 -14.21 -3.84
C GLN A 248 -4.26 -14.15 -5.37
N HIS A 249 -3.25 -13.62 -6.04
CA HIS A 249 -3.22 -13.57 -7.51
C HIS A 249 -3.18 -14.97 -8.13
N MET A 250 -2.40 -15.90 -7.58
CA MET A 250 -2.39 -17.29 -8.03
C MET A 250 -3.77 -17.96 -7.87
N THR A 251 -4.46 -17.69 -6.78
CA THR A 251 -5.84 -18.18 -6.57
C THR A 251 -6.80 -17.62 -7.62
N ASN A 252 -6.54 -16.42 -8.14
CA ASN A 252 -7.33 -15.76 -9.18
C ASN A 252 -6.89 -16.13 -10.61
N GLY A 253 -6.02 -17.12 -10.78
CA GLY A 253 -5.62 -17.66 -12.09
C GLY A 253 -4.39 -16.99 -12.72
N VAL A 254 -3.56 -16.29 -11.94
CA VAL A 254 -2.28 -15.71 -12.40
C VAL A 254 -1.15 -16.71 -12.15
N THR A 255 -0.28 -16.92 -13.14
CA THR A 255 0.90 -17.79 -13.01
C THR A 255 2.13 -16.99 -12.58
N PHE A 256 2.82 -17.43 -11.53
CA PHE A 256 4.14 -16.90 -11.13
C PHE A 256 5.19 -17.99 -11.31
N ILE A 257 6.18 -17.79 -12.20
CA ILE A 257 7.23 -18.77 -12.46
C ILE A 257 8.25 -18.86 -11.31
N ALA A 258 8.54 -17.73 -10.66
CA ALA A 258 9.41 -17.67 -9.49
C ALA A 258 8.85 -16.64 -8.47
N PRO A 259 7.81 -17.02 -7.73
CA PRO A 259 7.08 -16.11 -6.84
C PRO A 259 7.98 -15.42 -5.80
N ASP A 260 9.04 -16.09 -5.34
CA ASP A 260 9.96 -15.55 -4.34
C ASP A 260 10.81 -14.38 -4.85
N SER A 261 10.96 -14.23 -6.16
CA SER A 261 11.70 -13.13 -6.78
C SER A 261 10.83 -11.96 -7.21
N CYS A 262 9.50 -12.06 -7.07
CA CYS A 262 8.55 -11.05 -7.52
C CYS A 262 8.04 -10.20 -6.36
N MET A 263 7.77 -8.92 -6.65
CA MET A 263 7.19 -7.96 -5.71
C MET A 263 5.97 -7.29 -6.36
N VAL A 264 4.79 -7.51 -5.80
CA VAL A 264 3.53 -6.97 -6.34
C VAL A 264 2.80 -6.20 -5.25
N SER A 265 2.43 -4.95 -5.53
CA SER A 265 1.65 -4.11 -4.61
C SER A 265 0.27 -4.74 -4.32
N SER A 266 -0.22 -4.57 -3.10
CA SER A 266 -1.59 -4.99 -2.73
C SER A 266 -2.69 -4.25 -3.49
N ASP A 267 -2.36 -3.12 -4.11
CA ASP A 267 -3.29 -2.27 -4.86
C ASP A 267 -3.28 -2.58 -6.36
N THR A 268 -2.51 -3.59 -6.77
CA THR A 268 -2.43 -4.10 -8.13
C THR A 268 -3.56 -5.08 -8.43
N THR A 269 -4.10 -5.03 -9.64
CA THR A 269 -5.03 -6.03 -10.18
C THR A 269 -4.40 -6.71 -11.39
N ILE A 270 -4.45 -8.05 -11.46
CA ILE A 270 -3.91 -8.84 -12.58
C ILE A 270 -4.99 -9.80 -13.06
N GLY A 271 -5.26 -9.80 -14.35
CA GLY A 271 -6.22 -10.69 -14.99
C GLY A 271 -5.72 -12.14 -15.06
N ALA A 272 -6.67 -13.08 -15.13
CA ALA A 272 -6.37 -14.50 -15.23
C ALA A 272 -5.56 -14.84 -16.51
N ASP A 273 -4.88 -16.00 -16.51
CA ASP A 273 -4.02 -16.49 -17.59
C ASP A 273 -2.82 -15.57 -17.91
N THR A 274 -2.48 -14.64 -17.00
CA THR A 274 -1.28 -13.80 -17.10
C THR A 274 -0.10 -14.48 -16.43
N ASP A 275 1.03 -14.54 -17.14
CA ASP A 275 2.30 -15.11 -16.67
C ASP A 275 3.22 -14.02 -16.15
N ILE A 276 3.65 -14.15 -14.90
CA ILE A 276 4.63 -13.25 -14.24
C ILE A 276 5.96 -13.99 -14.13
N LEU A 277 6.96 -13.48 -14.84
CA LEU A 277 8.31 -14.07 -14.91
C LEU A 277 9.21 -13.59 -13.77
N PRO A 278 10.38 -14.20 -13.56
CA PRO A 278 11.25 -13.87 -12.43
C PRO A 278 11.68 -12.40 -12.37
N GLY A 279 11.76 -11.85 -11.16
CA GLY A 279 12.29 -10.51 -10.91
C GLY A 279 11.35 -9.36 -11.25
N VAL A 280 10.08 -9.64 -11.50
CA VAL A 280 9.06 -8.61 -11.79
C VAL A 280 8.73 -7.81 -10.54
N ILE A 281 8.65 -6.49 -10.70
CA ILE A 281 8.22 -5.54 -9.66
C ILE A 281 7.03 -4.74 -10.19
N ILE A 282 5.86 -4.87 -9.53
CA ILE A 282 4.64 -4.12 -9.87
C ILE A 282 4.25 -3.27 -8.68
N LYS A 283 4.09 -1.96 -8.90
CA LYS A 283 3.81 -0.99 -7.83
C LYS A 283 2.56 -0.18 -8.11
N GLY A 284 2.11 0.53 -7.07
CA GLY A 284 1.02 1.49 -7.14
C GLY A 284 -0.31 0.86 -7.55
N HIS A 285 -1.18 1.66 -8.15
CA HIS A 285 -2.50 1.25 -8.64
C HIS A 285 -2.42 0.72 -10.09
N THR A 286 -1.61 -0.31 -10.29
CA THR A 286 -1.44 -0.91 -11.61
C THR A 286 -2.53 -1.94 -11.91
N ILE A 287 -3.11 -1.86 -13.11
CA ILE A 287 -4.09 -2.81 -13.64
C ILE A 287 -3.46 -3.53 -14.84
N ILE A 288 -3.43 -4.86 -14.80
CA ILE A 288 -2.95 -5.70 -15.89
C ILE A 288 -4.10 -6.59 -16.36
N GLY A 289 -4.34 -6.64 -17.65
CA GLY A 289 -5.37 -7.44 -18.30
C GLY A 289 -5.10 -8.95 -18.23
N LYS A 290 -5.84 -9.72 -19.01
CA LYS A 290 -5.77 -11.18 -19.10
C LYS A 290 -4.76 -11.62 -20.16
N GLY A 291 -4.20 -12.83 -19.98
CA GLY A 291 -3.36 -13.47 -21.00
C GLY A 291 -2.08 -12.69 -21.32
N CYS A 292 -1.59 -11.85 -20.40
CA CYS A 292 -0.36 -11.09 -20.56
C CYS A 292 0.89 -11.93 -20.22
N THR A 293 2.04 -11.53 -20.76
CA THR A 293 3.34 -12.04 -20.35
C THR A 293 4.20 -10.91 -19.83
N ILE A 294 4.49 -10.89 -18.53
CA ILE A 294 5.25 -9.82 -17.87
C ILE A 294 6.57 -10.34 -17.33
N GLY A 295 7.67 -9.80 -17.77
CA GLY A 295 9.01 -10.08 -17.24
C GLY A 295 10.02 -10.45 -18.30
N PRO A 296 11.20 -11.03 -17.92
CA PRO A 296 11.75 -10.98 -16.56
C PRO A 296 12.28 -9.57 -16.21
N ASN A 297 12.50 -9.29 -14.92
CA ASN A 297 13.09 -8.03 -14.43
C ASN A 297 12.37 -6.77 -14.93
N THR A 298 11.07 -6.87 -15.19
CA THR A 298 10.21 -5.74 -15.60
C THR A 298 9.74 -4.97 -14.37
N VAL A 299 9.74 -3.63 -14.49
CA VAL A 299 9.18 -2.74 -13.47
C VAL A 299 7.97 -2.01 -14.07
N ILE A 300 6.82 -2.11 -13.41
CA ILE A 300 5.58 -1.42 -13.80
C ILE A 300 5.05 -0.65 -12.58
N GLU A 301 4.72 0.63 -12.77
CA GLU A 301 4.20 1.48 -11.69
C GLU A 301 3.10 2.41 -12.20
N ASP A 302 1.93 2.37 -11.54
CA ASP A 302 0.76 3.21 -11.83
C ASP A 302 0.30 3.16 -13.31
N CYS A 303 0.19 1.94 -13.86
CA CYS A 303 -0.12 1.71 -15.26
C CYS A 303 -1.45 1.00 -15.48
N ILE A 304 -2.00 1.17 -16.68
CA ILE A 304 -3.13 0.38 -17.18
C ILE A 304 -2.63 -0.41 -18.40
N ILE A 305 -2.59 -1.72 -18.28
CA ILE A 305 -2.13 -2.65 -19.31
C ILE A 305 -3.32 -3.48 -19.78
N GLY A 306 -3.55 -3.50 -21.09
CA GLY A 306 -4.63 -4.24 -21.74
C GLY A 306 -4.43 -5.75 -21.73
N ASP A 307 -5.29 -6.46 -22.46
CA ASP A 307 -5.25 -7.91 -22.60
C ASP A 307 -4.17 -8.36 -23.60
N GLY A 308 -3.56 -9.53 -23.38
CA GLY A 308 -2.60 -10.13 -24.31
C GLY A 308 -1.29 -9.38 -24.49
N VAL A 309 -0.99 -8.40 -23.62
CA VAL A 309 0.22 -7.57 -23.72
C VAL A 309 1.46 -8.36 -23.28
N THR A 310 2.54 -8.21 -24.03
CA THR A 310 3.86 -8.72 -23.65
C THR A 310 4.80 -7.57 -23.25
N ILE A 311 5.34 -7.59 -22.04
CA ILE A 311 6.36 -6.64 -21.58
C ILE A 311 7.58 -7.42 -21.11
N ASN A 312 8.73 -7.22 -21.75
CA ASN A 312 9.93 -7.97 -21.46
C ASN A 312 11.07 -7.05 -21.01
N ALA A 313 11.69 -7.33 -19.86
CA ALA A 313 12.88 -6.67 -19.32
C ALA A 313 12.86 -5.14 -19.48
N SER A 314 11.76 -4.50 -19.19
CA SER A 314 11.49 -3.08 -19.49
C SER A 314 10.95 -2.34 -18.26
N GLN A 315 10.91 -1.00 -18.37
CA GLN A 315 10.37 -0.14 -17.33
C GLN A 315 9.18 0.66 -17.89
N VAL A 316 8.05 0.65 -17.17
CA VAL A 316 6.81 1.32 -17.58
C VAL A 316 6.23 2.08 -16.40
N TYR A 317 6.04 3.39 -16.55
CA TYR A 317 5.58 4.29 -15.49
C TYR A 317 4.40 5.14 -15.94
N SER A 318 3.36 5.23 -15.11
CA SER A 318 2.20 6.12 -15.24
C SER A 318 1.70 6.26 -16.68
N SER A 319 1.46 5.13 -17.33
CA SER A 319 1.15 5.04 -18.77
C SER A 319 0.06 4.01 -19.06
N LYS A 320 -0.53 4.11 -20.22
CA LYS A 320 -1.50 3.12 -20.72
C LYS A 320 -0.91 2.36 -21.92
N ILE A 321 -1.01 1.02 -21.88
CA ILE A 321 -0.66 0.12 -22.98
C ILE A 321 -1.91 -0.66 -23.32
N GLU A 322 -2.35 -0.59 -24.58
CA GLU A 322 -3.56 -1.26 -25.06
C GLU A 322 -3.28 -2.71 -25.50
N ASP A 323 -4.34 -3.42 -25.86
CA ASP A 323 -4.32 -4.85 -26.08
C ASP A 323 -3.27 -5.31 -27.10
N GLU A 324 -2.69 -6.48 -26.88
CA GLU A 324 -1.78 -7.19 -27.76
C GLU A 324 -0.49 -6.41 -28.17
N ALA A 325 -0.20 -5.33 -27.45
CA ALA A 325 1.05 -4.60 -27.66
C ALA A 325 2.26 -5.39 -27.10
N VAL A 326 3.40 -5.20 -27.73
CA VAL A 326 4.67 -5.84 -27.35
C VAL A 326 5.69 -4.75 -27.00
N VAL A 327 6.28 -4.83 -25.78
CA VAL A 327 7.27 -3.87 -25.27
C VAL A 327 8.53 -4.58 -24.83
N GLY A 328 9.67 -4.13 -25.33
CA GLY A 328 10.99 -4.58 -24.92
C GLY A 328 11.66 -5.57 -25.86
N PRO A 329 12.82 -6.11 -25.43
CA PRO A 329 13.45 -5.86 -24.13
C PRO A 329 14.16 -4.50 -24.03
N PHE A 330 14.44 -4.07 -22.80
CA PHE A 330 15.22 -2.86 -22.48
C PHE A 330 14.59 -1.57 -23.02
N SER A 331 13.28 -1.46 -22.94
CA SER A 331 12.53 -0.25 -23.27
C SER A 331 12.17 0.53 -22.01
N HIS A 332 11.99 1.87 -22.18
CA HIS A 332 11.56 2.75 -21.10
C HIS A 332 10.34 3.54 -21.56
N ILE A 333 9.18 3.19 -21.03
CA ILE A 333 7.93 3.93 -21.25
C ILE A 333 7.74 4.87 -20.04
N ARG A 334 7.88 6.16 -20.31
CA ARG A 334 7.81 7.22 -19.31
C ARG A 334 6.38 7.74 -19.14
N PRO A 335 6.10 8.42 -18.01
CA PRO A 335 4.78 8.94 -17.69
C PRO A 335 4.11 9.74 -18.83
N GLY A 336 2.78 9.59 -18.90
CA GLY A 336 1.96 10.31 -19.87
C GLY A 336 1.94 9.69 -21.27
N SER A 337 2.37 8.44 -21.42
CA SER A 337 2.38 7.76 -22.70
C SER A 337 1.17 6.85 -22.89
N LEU A 338 0.62 6.84 -24.12
CA LEU A 338 -0.43 5.96 -24.58
C LEU A 338 0.10 5.11 -25.73
N ILE A 339 0.14 3.81 -25.53
CA ILE A 339 0.59 2.84 -26.53
C ILE A 339 -0.62 2.09 -27.05
N GLY A 340 -0.91 2.22 -28.31
CA GLY A 340 -2.09 1.64 -28.99
C GLY A 340 -2.00 0.14 -29.17
N LYS A 341 -3.09 -0.45 -29.67
CA LYS A 341 -3.22 -1.90 -29.91
C LYS A 341 -2.18 -2.39 -30.92
N HIS A 342 -1.68 -3.61 -30.71
CA HIS A 342 -0.72 -4.28 -31.60
C HIS A 342 0.58 -3.51 -31.87
N VAL A 343 0.85 -2.44 -31.10
CA VAL A 343 2.09 -1.66 -31.22
C VAL A 343 3.30 -2.53 -30.83
N GLN A 344 4.38 -2.40 -31.58
CA GLN A 344 5.63 -3.11 -31.32
C GLN A 344 6.76 -2.13 -30.95
N ILE A 345 7.12 -2.10 -29.68
CA ILE A 345 8.24 -1.33 -29.15
C ILE A 345 9.36 -2.30 -28.84
N GLY A 346 10.51 -2.15 -29.49
CA GLY A 346 11.64 -3.05 -29.35
C GLY A 346 12.73 -2.50 -28.43
N ASN A 347 13.93 -3.05 -28.58
CA ASN A 347 15.02 -2.83 -27.65
C ASN A 347 15.63 -1.42 -27.75
N PHE A 348 15.99 -0.89 -26.57
CA PHE A 348 16.60 0.44 -26.38
C PHE A 348 15.75 1.58 -26.93
N VAL A 349 14.43 1.47 -26.79
CA VAL A 349 13.46 2.51 -27.15
C VAL A 349 13.00 3.24 -25.90
N GLU A 350 13.04 4.57 -25.94
CA GLU A 350 12.47 5.42 -24.92
C GLU A 350 11.26 6.18 -25.49
N ILE A 351 10.11 6.10 -24.82
CA ILE A 351 8.89 6.85 -25.16
C ILE A 351 8.49 7.71 -23.97
N LYS A 352 8.25 9.00 -24.21
CA LYS A 352 7.93 9.97 -23.18
C LYS A 352 6.77 10.85 -23.61
N ASN A 353 5.70 10.92 -22.79
CA ASN A 353 4.58 11.85 -22.99
C ASN A 353 4.08 11.87 -24.44
N SER A 354 3.84 10.67 -25.01
CA SER A 354 3.56 10.48 -26.43
C SER A 354 2.39 9.54 -26.65
N VAL A 355 1.67 9.74 -27.73
CA VAL A 355 0.61 8.84 -28.20
C VAL A 355 1.14 8.07 -29.40
N ILE A 356 1.09 6.74 -29.32
CA ILE A 356 1.51 5.84 -30.39
C ILE A 356 0.27 5.10 -30.91
N GLY A 357 -0.11 5.38 -32.13
CA GLY A 357 -1.28 4.78 -32.80
C GLY A 357 -1.10 3.28 -33.05
N GLU A 358 -2.23 2.60 -33.31
CA GLU A 358 -2.31 1.16 -33.50
C GLU A 358 -1.35 0.64 -34.58
N GLU A 359 -0.85 -0.60 -34.42
CA GLU A 359 0.02 -1.30 -35.40
C GLU A 359 1.37 -0.62 -35.68
N THR A 360 1.69 0.48 -34.99
CA THR A 360 2.97 1.20 -35.15
C THR A 360 4.17 0.40 -34.64
N ARG A 361 5.29 0.48 -35.33
CA ARG A 361 6.50 -0.28 -35.07
C ARG A 361 7.68 0.65 -34.80
N ILE A 362 8.25 0.55 -33.61
CA ILE A 362 9.43 1.29 -33.12
C ILE A 362 10.39 0.29 -32.51
N LYS A 363 11.21 -0.38 -33.34
CA LYS A 363 11.86 -1.63 -32.90
C LYS A 363 13.24 -1.47 -32.32
N HIS A 364 13.97 -0.38 -32.59
CA HIS A 364 15.38 -0.31 -32.27
C HIS A 364 15.84 1.10 -31.95
N LEU A 365 16.57 1.28 -30.84
CA LEU A 365 17.43 2.41 -30.49
C LEU A 365 16.80 3.78 -30.89
N THR A 366 15.69 4.16 -30.32
CA THR A 366 14.89 5.31 -30.77
C THR A 366 14.38 6.11 -29.58
N TYR A 367 14.37 7.42 -29.68
CA TYR A 367 13.73 8.31 -28.74
C TYR A 367 12.49 8.98 -29.34
N ILE A 368 11.32 8.74 -28.74
CA ILE A 368 10.05 9.40 -29.08
C ILE A 368 9.58 10.18 -27.87
N GLY A 369 9.74 11.48 -27.91
CA GLY A 369 9.33 12.39 -26.81
C GLY A 369 8.39 13.47 -27.28
N ASP A 370 7.34 13.74 -26.48
CA ASP A 370 6.32 14.75 -26.72
C ASP A 370 5.76 14.69 -28.15
N SER A 371 5.29 13.51 -28.58
CA SER A 371 4.93 13.21 -29.96
C SER A 371 3.59 12.49 -30.07
N ASP A 372 2.86 12.71 -31.18
CA ASP A 372 1.70 11.96 -31.56
C ASP A 372 1.99 11.25 -32.90
N LEU A 373 2.08 9.93 -32.86
CA LEU A 373 2.24 9.08 -34.04
C LEU A 373 0.90 8.42 -34.36
N GLY A 374 0.51 8.48 -35.63
CA GLY A 374 -0.68 7.80 -36.14
C GLY A 374 -0.52 6.28 -36.14
N SER A 375 -1.48 5.62 -36.80
CA SER A 375 -1.52 4.17 -36.94
C SER A 375 -0.62 3.69 -38.08
N ASN A 376 -0.13 2.43 -37.97
CA ASN A 376 0.69 1.75 -38.98
C ASN A 376 1.96 2.54 -39.41
N VAL A 377 2.55 3.27 -38.46
CA VAL A 377 3.82 4.00 -38.65
C VAL A 377 5.00 3.06 -38.44
N ASN A 378 5.99 3.14 -39.31
CA ASN A 378 7.26 2.43 -39.11
C ASN A 378 8.38 3.43 -38.84
N ILE A 379 8.98 3.35 -37.65
CA ILE A 379 10.12 4.18 -37.23
C ILE A 379 11.40 3.35 -37.33
N GLY A 380 12.34 3.82 -38.16
CA GLY A 380 13.65 3.22 -38.35
C GLY A 380 14.55 3.35 -37.11
N CYS A 381 15.62 2.55 -37.08
CA CYS A 381 16.62 2.55 -36.01
C CYS A 381 17.31 3.94 -35.90
N GLY A 382 17.55 4.40 -34.69
CA GLY A 382 18.32 5.64 -34.42
C GLY A 382 17.52 6.94 -34.63
N CYS A 383 16.20 6.85 -34.81
CA CYS A 383 15.36 8.04 -34.98
C CYS A 383 15.18 8.79 -33.67
N VAL A 384 15.10 10.10 -33.76
CA VAL A 384 14.91 11.01 -32.62
C VAL A 384 13.86 12.06 -32.96
N THR A 385 12.86 12.22 -32.08
CA THR A 385 12.03 13.42 -32.06
C THR A 385 12.76 14.48 -31.23
N VAL A 386 13.28 15.53 -31.89
CA VAL A 386 14.03 16.61 -31.25
C VAL A 386 13.03 17.59 -30.67
N ASN A 387 12.57 17.31 -29.47
CA ASN A 387 11.44 17.99 -28.83
C ASN A 387 11.82 19.19 -27.94
N TYR A 388 13.11 19.57 -27.83
CA TYR A 388 13.60 20.65 -26.98
C TYR A 388 14.52 21.57 -27.74
N ASP A 389 14.22 22.88 -27.74
CA ASP A 389 14.96 23.91 -28.45
C ASP A 389 16.01 24.62 -27.58
N GLY A 390 16.24 24.18 -26.37
CA GLY A 390 17.09 24.79 -25.37
C GLY A 390 16.34 25.66 -24.36
N LYS A 391 15.05 25.95 -24.59
CA LYS A 391 14.18 26.74 -23.72
C LYS A 391 12.84 26.07 -23.48
N ASP A 392 12.12 25.73 -24.54
CA ASP A 392 10.77 25.16 -24.49
C ASP A 392 10.74 23.76 -25.13
N LYS A 393 9.68 23.01 -24.83
CA LYS A 393 9.40 21.71 -25.47
C LYS A 393 8.29 21.86 -26.48
N HIS A 394 8.48 21.25 -27.64
CA HIS A 394 7.58 21.29 -28.76
C HIS A 394 7.14 19.86 -29.12
N ARG A 395 5.99 19.76 -29.75
CA ARG A 395 5.39 18.46 -30.09
C ARG A 395 5.62 18.13 -31.57
N THR A 396 5.92 16.86 -31.85
CA THR A 396 6.00 16.29 -33.22
C THR A 396 4.72 15.54 -33.49
N MET A 397 4.16 15.75 -34.69
CA MET A 397 2.99 15.03 -35.15
C MET A 397 3.34 14.21 -36.41
N VAL A 398 3.02 12.92 -36.37
CA VAL A 398 3.23 12.01 -37.52
C VAL A 398 1.90 11.36 -37.89
N GLY A 399 1.49 11.49 -39.12
CA GLY A 399 0.23 10.92 -39.64
C GLY A 399 0.26 9.39 -39.69
N ASN A 400 -0.78 8.81 -40.28
CA ASN A 400 -0.92 7.38 -40.48
C ASN A 400 -0.10 6.89 -41.69
N ASP A 401 0.24 5.60 -41.69
CA ASP A 401 0.90 4.91 -42.81
C ASP A 401 2.24 5.54 -43.22
N VAL A 402 2.95 6.14 -42.24
CA VAL A 402 4.22 6.83 -42.49
C VAL A 402 5.39 5.87 -42.33
N PHE A 403 6.35 5.95 -43.24
CA PHE A 403 7.65 5.26 -43.12
C PHE A 403 8.76 6.26 -42.84
N VAL A 404 9.42 6.11 -41.67
CA VAL A 404 10.60 6.90 -41.30
C VAL A 404 11.85 6.01 -41.37
N GLY A 405 12.79 6.37 -42.23
CA GLY A 405 14.07 5.67 -42.37
C GLY A 405 14.95 5.76 -41.13
N CYS A 406 16.07 5.02 -41.12
CA CYS A 406 16.99 5.01 -39.99
C CYS A 406 17.71 6.36 -39.80
N ASN A 407 18.08 6.70 -38.54
CA ASN A 407 18.84 7.91 -38.18
C ASN A 407 18.16 9.22 -38.66
N VAL A 408 16.86 9.27 -38.64
CA VAL A 408 16.08 10.50 -38.93
C VAL A 408 15.91 11.33 -37.67
N SER A 409 16.12 12.64 -37.78
CA SER A 409 15.80 13.62 -36.76
C SER A 409 14.55 14.42 -37.18
N LEU A 410 13.48 14.33 -36.36
CA LEU A 410 12.29 15.17 -36.51
C LEU A 410 12.39 16.34 -35.52
N VAL A 411 12.69 17.52 -36.04
CA VAL A 411 12.90 18.72 -35.20
C VAL A 411 11.57 19.41 -34.96
N ALA A 412 11.08 19.29 -33.76
CA ALA A 412 9.78 19.84 -33.36
C ALA A 412 9.81 21.38 -33.23
N PRO A 413 8.69 22.09 -33.53
CA PRO A 413 7.44 21.52 -33.97
C PRO A 413 7.49 21.13 -35.48
N VAL A 414 7.01 19.93 -35.79
CA VAL A 414 6.93 19.44 -37.18
C VAL A 414 5.74 18.50 -37.33
N HIS A 415 5.09 18.57 -38.47
CA HIS A 415 3.97 17.69 -38.86
C HIS A 415 4.31 16.90 -40.11
N VAL A 416 4.39 15.58 -39.98
CA VAL A 416 4.58 14.64 -41.10
C VAL A 416 3.21 14.14 -41.57
N GLY A 417 2.84 14.41 -42.82
CA GLY A 417 1.54 14.01 -43.38
C GLY A 417 1.36 12.49 -43.52
N ASN A 418 0.10 12.04 -43.68
CA ASN A 418 -0.21 10.62 -43.89
C ASN A 418 0.51 10.05 -45.11
N GLY A 419 0.97 8.80 -45.05
CA GLY A 419 1.60 8.09 -46.16
C GLY A 419 2.97 8.62 -46.57
N ALA A 420 3.55 9.53 -45.77
CA ALA A 420 4.88 10.09 -46.08
C ALA A 420 5.98 9.02 -45.99
N TYR A 421 6.98 9.16 -46.82
CA TYR A 421 8.20 8.32 -46.79
C TYR A 421 9.44 9.20 -46.57
N ILE A 422 10.07 9.07 -45.45
CA ILE A 422 11.26 9.83 -45.06
C ILE A 422 12.51 8.95 -45.23
N ALA A 423 13.46 9.40 -46.07
CA ALA A 423 14.70 8.68 -46.34
C ALA A 423 15.61 8.64 -45.10
N ALA A 424 16.41 7.58 -45.00
CA ALA A 424 17.35 7.45 -43.89
C ALA A 424 18.37 8.62 -43.84
N GLY A 425 18.75 9.01 -42.62
CA GLY A 425 19.70 10.09 -42.38
C GLY A 425 19.15 11.50 -42.57
N SER A 426 17.85 11.66 -42.82
CA SER A 426 17.22 12.98 -43.01
C SER A 426 17.04 13.75 -41.70
N THR A 427 17.15 15.07 -41.77
CA THR A 427 16.72 15.98 -40.73
C THR A 427 15.56 16.81 -41.23
N ILE A 428 14.39 16.65 -40.59
CA ILE A 428 13.14 17.32 -40.99
C ILE A 428 12.90 18.48 -40.00
N THR A 429 12.86 19.70 -40.50
CA THR A 429 12.73 20.94 -39.71
C THR A 429 11.46 21.71 -40.03
N GLU A 430 10.72 21.30 -41.08
CA GLU A 430 9.50 21.94 -41.59
C GLU A 430 8.53 20.86 -42.03
N ASP A 431 7.22 21.19 -42.13
CA ASP A 431 6.12 20.31 -42.57
C ASP A 431 6.25 19.89 -44.03
#